data_e9dd699e84ad99b123d51bca8a2843b9
#
_entry.id   e9dd699e84ad99b123d51bca8a2843b9
#
_cell.length_a   1.000
_cell.length_b   1.000
_cell.length_c   1.000
_cell.angle_alpha   90.00
_cell.angle_beta   90.00
_cell.angle_gamma   90.00
#
_symmetry.space_group_name_H-M   'P 1'
#
loop_
_entity.id
_entity.type
_entity.pdbx_description
1 polymer ?
#
loop_
_entity_poly.entity_id
_entity_poly.type
_entity_poly.pdbx_seq_one_letter_code
_entity_poly.pdbx_strand_id
1 'polypeptide(L)'
;MAARAERSVKRLATTWVATARCLLPQPNTDPLDPGEAQLWGRHHIAHLMVIFTDTLQTVTTPTTIRPMTLARVIDERRKATNTLAAIGHEVIADDTASRLASQAQRLLDNVESVLLATPGPPATVDSLVGPVRVTDQLRATLLAMAAMGLHDGIDIPSGAIIESCRTLSAVLDETHGGRTIELRVPPACAVQLAAIGSGPNHHRGTPPNVAETAPVTFLQLATGFSHWPEMRSAGRVQASGSHVDDVAGVFPVVDMAGVFRDIFADD
;
A
#
# COMPACT_ATOMS: atom_id res chain seq x y z
N MET A 1 7.81 25.95 6.46
CA MET A 1 8.00 24.53 6.16
C MET A 1 7.15 23.64 7.06
N ALA A 2 7.12 23.82 8.37
CA ALA A 2 6.34 23.01 9.32
C ALA A 2 4.83 22.91 8.97
N ALA A 3 4.14 24.02 8.75
CA ALA A 3 2.71 24.03 8.42
C ALA A 3 2.35 23.31 7.10
N ARG A 4 3.29 23.20 6.14
CA ARG A 4 3.08 22.43 4.91
C ARG A 4 3.21 20.93 5.18
N ALA A 5 4.18 20.54 6.00
CA ALA A 5 4.36 19.16 6.42
C ALA A 5 3.16 18.64 7.21
N GLU A 6 2.68 19.43 8.16
CA GLU A 6 1.50 19.09 8.97
C GLU A 6 0.23 18.91 8.10
N ARG A 7 -0.01 19.82 7.14
CA ARG A 7 -1.13 19.66 6.19
C ARG A 7 -0.99 18.39 5.33
N SER A 8 0.23 18.01 4.95
CA SER A 8 0.48 16.78 4.18
C SER A 8 0.17 15.53 5.01
N VAL A 9 0.60 15.50 6.27
CA VAL A 9 0.30 14.40 7.21
C VAL A 9 -1.21 14.29 7.41
N LYS A 10 -1.89 15.40 7.69
CA LYS A 10 -3.35 15.43 7.93
C LYS A 10 -4.14 14.92 6.73
N ARG A 11 -3.78 15.36 5.51
CA ARG A 11 -4.42 14.86 4.27
C ARG A 11 -4.24 13.35 4.11
N LEU A 12 -3.02 12.86 4.32
CA LEU A 12 -2.72 11.43 4.22
C LEU A 12 -3.48 10.64 5.29
N ALA A 13 -3.52 11.14 6.52
CA ALA A 13 -4.27 10.55 7.63
C ALA A 13 -5.78 10.46 7.30
N THR A 14 -6.37 11.52 6.73
CA THR A 14 -7.77 11.51 6.30
C THR A 14 -8.03 10.43 5.24
N THR A 15 -7.14 10.29 4.24
CA THR A 15 -7.27 9.24 3.22
C THR A 15 -7.11 7.85 3.85
N TRP A 16 -6.17 7.69 4.76
CA TRP A 16 -5.92 6.45 5.50
C TRP A 16 -7.17 6.00 6.28
N VAL A 17 -7.76 6.89 7.06
CA VAL A 17 -8.97 6.61 7.86
C VAL A 17 -10.16 6.27 6.96
N ALA A 18 -10.37 7.02 5.87
CA ALA A 18 -11.44 6.76 4.92
C ALA A 18 -11.30 5.36 4.28
N THR A 19 -10.08 4.94 3.96
CA THR A 19 -9.79 3.61 3.41
C THR A 19 -10.04 2.53 4.45
N ALA A 20 -9.56 2.70 5.67
CA ALA A 20 -9.78 1.77 6.77
C ALA A 20 -11.27 1.55 7.04
N ARG A 21 -12.07 2.62 7.05
CA ARG A 21 -13.54 2.55 7.22
C ARG A 21 -14.23 1.82 6.08
N CYS A 22 -13.76 2.00 4.84
CA CYS A 22 -14.31 1.33 3.65
C CYS A 22 -14.09 -0.19 3.70
N LEU A 23 -12.95 -0.63 4.25
CA LEU A 23 -12.60 -2.04 4.37
C LEU A 23 -13.24 -2.76 5.55
N LEU A 24 -13.75 -2.03 6.54
CA LEU A 24 -14.47 -2.65 7.65
C LEU A 24 -15.84 -3.16 7.19
N PRO A 25 -16.30 -4.35 7.67
CA PRO A 25 -17.61 -4.86 7.37
C PRO A 25 -18.70 -3.86 7.74
N GLN A 26 -19.59 -3.59 6.81
CA GLN A 26 -20.77 -2.76 7.08
C GLN A 26 -21.81 -3.58 7.84
N PRO A 27 -22.51 -3.02 8.83
CA PRO A 27 -23.44 -3.76 9.68
C PRO A 27 -24.67 -4.35 8.96
N ASN A 28 -24.84 -4.06 7.66
CA ASN A 28 -26.02 -4.43 6.86
C ASN A 28 -25.71 -5.22 5.58
N THR A 29 -24.52 -5.77 5.41
CA THR A 29 -24.28 -6.69 4.29
C THR A 29 -24.85 -8.05 4.64
N ASP A 30 -25.87 -8.49 3.87
CA ASP A 30 -26.40 -9.86 3.93
C ASP A 30 -25.25 -10.86 3.79
N PRO A 31 -25.12 -11.83 4.69
CA PRO A 31 -24.04 -12.80 4.61
C PRO A 31 -24.22 -13.63 3.34
N LEU A 32 -23.25 -13.58 2.43
CA LEU A 32 -22.94 -14.69 1.54
C LEU A 32 -22.87 -15.97 2.40
N ASP A 33 -23.05 -17.14 1.81
CA ASP A 33 -23.12 -18.44 2.49
C ASP A 33 -22.41 -18.46 3.88
N PRO A 34 -23.10 -18.78 4.99
CA PRO A 34 -22.65 -18.50 6.35
C PRO A 34 -21.30 -19.11 6.73
N GLY A 35 -20.82 -20.15 6.03
CA GLY A 35 -19.56 -20.83 6.33
C GLY A 35 -18.33 -20.12 5.80
N GLU A 36 -18.25 -19.91 4.47
CA GLU A 36 -17.08 -19.33 3.82
C GLU A 36 -16.96 -17.81 4.07
N ALA A 37 -18.08 -17.09 4.02
CA ALA A 37 -18.09 -15.66 4.34
C ALA A 37 -17.68 -15.35 5.79
N GLN A 38 -17.93 -16.28 6.72
CA GLN A 38 -17.57 -16.09 8.12
C GLN A 38 -16.07 -16.28 8.36
N LEU A 39 -15.44 -17.22 7.66
CA LEU A 39 -13.98 -17.45 7.76
C LEU A 39 -13.20 -16.31 7.13
N TRP A 40 -13.51 -15.98 5.88
CA TRP A 40 -12.91 -14.87 5.16
C TRP A 40 -13.07 -13.55 5.90
N GLY A 41 -14.26 -13.24 6.41
CA GLY A 41 -14.51 -12.02 7.18
C GLY A 41 -13.67 -11.92 8.45
N ARG A 42 -13.36 -13.02 9.11
CA ARG A 42 -12.51 -13.03 10.33
C ARG A 42 -11.05 -12.71 9.99
N HIS A 43 -10.48 -13.35 8.98
CA HIS A 43 -9.09 -13.12 8.56
C HIS A 43 -8.89 -11.70 8.03
N HIS A 44 -9.82 -11.20 7.22
CA HIS A 44 -9.81 -9.83 6.74
C HIS A 44 -9.81 -8.82 7.90
N ILE A 45 -10.73 -8.98 8.88
CA ILE A 45 -10.81 -8.11 10.06
C ILE A 45 -9.54 -8.21 10.90
N ALA A 46 -9.01 -9.43 11.10
CA ALA A 46 -7.77 -9.64 11.84
C ALA A 46 -6.60 -8.86 11.23
N HIS A 47 -6.47 -8.95 9.91
CA HIS A 47 -5.42 -8.24 9.20
C HIS A 47 -5.55 -6.71 9.33
N LEU A 48 -6.76 -6.18 9.25
CA LEU A 48 -7.04 -4.77 9.55
C LEU A 48 -6.66 -4.40 10.98
N MET A 49 -7.01 -5.23 11.97
CA MET A 49 -6.67 -4.98 13.37
C MET A 49 -5.15 -4.94 13.60
N VAL A 50 -4.39 -5.81 12.91
CA VAL A 50 -2.92 -5.76 12.95
C VAL A 50 -2.40 -4.44 12.39
N ILE A 51 -2.92 -3.98 11.22
CA ILE A 51 -2.56 -2.70 10.62
C ILE A 51 -2.89 -1.54 11.55
N PHE A 52 -4.07 -1.56 12.20
CA PHE A 52 -4.51 -0.48 13.09
C PHE A 52 -3.67 -0.44 14.37
N THR A 53 -3.40 -1.61 14.97
CA THR A 53 -2.58 -1.73 16.18
C THR A 53 -1.16 -1.22 15.92
N ASP A 54 -0.53 -1.69 14.86
CA ASP A 54 0.80 -1.26 14.48
C ASP A 54 0.83 0.25 14.17
N THR A 55 -0.16 0.77 13.46
CA THR A 55 -0.23 2.21 13.19
C THR A 55 -0.37 3.01 14.48
N LEU A 56 -1.27 2.61 15.39
CA LEU A 56 -1.47 3.29 16.68
C LEU A 56 -0.20 3.31 17.54
N GLN A 57 0.43 2.17 17.70
CA GLN A 57 1.68 2.02 18.46
C GLN A 57 2.79 2.89 17.86
N THR A 58 2.95 2.82 16.55
CA THR A 58 3.99 3.57 15.84
C THR A 58 3.80 5.08 15.98
N VAL A 59 2.59 5.62 15.73
CA VAL A 59 2.37 7.07 15.74
C VAL A 59 2.41 7.68 17.15
N THR A 60 2.39 6.86 18.19
CA THR A 60 2.53 7.29 19.58
C THR A 60 3.95 7.10 20.14
N THR A 61 4.89 6.58 19.36
CA THR A 61 6.28 6.28 19.78
C THR A 61 7.27 7.19 19.05
N PRO A 62 7.53 8.42 19.53
CA PRO A 62 8.48 9.34 18.90
C PRO A 62 9.91 8.83 19.01
N THR A 63 10.73 9.13 17.99
CA THR A 63 12.16 8.85 18.01
C THR A 63 12.97 9.99 17.38
N THR A 64 14.21 10.13 17.81
CA THR A 64 15.21 11.05 17.21
C THR A 64 16.17 10.35 16.27
N ILE A 65 16.06 9.03 16.14
CA ILE A 65 16.91 8.24 15.24
C ILE A 65 16.54 8.58 13.78
N ARG A 66 17.57 8.63 12.93
CA ARG A 66 17.37 8.92 11.50
C ARG A 66 16.43 7.86 10.86
N PRO A 67 15.35 8.28 10.21
CA PRO A 67 14.41 7.37 9.60
C PRO A 67 15.02 6.65 8.38
N MET A 68 14.55 5.43 8.14
CA MET A 68 14.82 4.68 6.92
C MET A 68 14.26 5.39 5.68
N THR A 69 14.71 4.97 4.50
CA THR A 69 14.12 5.38 3.22
C THR A 69 12.77 4.69 2.99
N LEU A 70 11.93 5.26 2.13
CA LEU A 70 10.59 4.71 1.86
C LEU A 70 10.68 3.29 1.27
N ALA A 71 11.59 3.06 0.32
CA ALA A 71 11.77 1.74 -0.29
C ALA A 71 12.13 0.68 0.77
N ARG A 72 13.02 1.03 1.70
CA ARG A 72 13.37 0.13 2.80
C ARG A 72 12.21 -0.13 3.75
N VAL A 73 11.43 0.89 4.09
CA VAL A 73 10.22 0.72 4.92
C VAL A 73 9.25 -0.28 4.28
N ILE A 74 8.98 -0.12 2.98
CA ILE A 74 8.07 -1.02 2.24
C ILE A 74 8.60 -2.46 2.23
N ASP A 75 9.89 -2.67 1.95
CA ASP A 75 10.48 -4.01 1.89
C ASP A 75 10.50 -4.70 3.26
N GLU A 76 10.94 -4.00 4.32
CA GLU A 76 10.96 -4.58 5.68
C GLU A 76 9.55 -4.91 6.18
N ARG A 77 8.56 -4.08 5.87
CA ARG A 77 7.16 -4.37 6.22
C ARG A 77 6.61 -5.57 5.46
N ARG A 78 6.89 -5.69 4.17
CA ARG A 78 6.53 -6.87 3.38
C ARG A 78 7.07 -8.15 4.03
N LYS A 79 8.34 -8.16 4.45
CA LYS A 79 8.96 -9.30 5.13
C LYS A 79 8.28 -9.64 6.47
N ALA A 80 7.83 -8.63 7.21
CA ALA A 80 7.17 -8.81 8.50
C ALA A 80 5.70 -9.25 8.37
N THR A 81 5.06 -9.09 7.21
CA THR A 81 3.61 -9.26 7.06
C THR A 81 3.15 -10.68 7.38
N ASN A 82 3.85 -11.73 6.92
CA ASN A 82 3.48 -13.13 7.20
C ASN A 82 3.52 -13.43 8.70
N THR A 83 4.55 -12.95 9.41
CA THR A 83 4.64 -13.12 10.87
C THR A 83 3.50 -12.42 11.60
N LEU A 84 3.17 -11.20 11.17
CA LEU A 84 2.09 -10.42 11.77
C LEU A 84 0.71 -11.06 11.48
N ALA A 85 0.50 -11.60 10.30
CA ALA A 85 -0.72 -12.32 9.95
C ALA A 85 -0.89 -13.57 10.81
N ALA A 86 0.17 -14.37 11.00
CA ALA A 86 0.13 -15.56 11.86
C ALA A 86 -0.26 -15.20 13.30
N ILE A 87 0.33 -14.14 13.87
CA ILE A 87 -0.04 -13.64 15.20
C ILE A 87 -1.53 -13.20 15.21
N GLY A 88 -1.98 -12.50 14.18
CA GLY A 88 -3.37 -12.09 14.04
C GLY A 88 -4.33 -13.29 14.06
N HIS A 89 -4.02 -14.35 13.34
CA HIS A 89 -4.82 -15.59 13.27
C HIS A 89 -4.91 -16.29 14.63
N GLU A 90 -3.80 -16.40 15.38
CA GLU A 90 -3.81 -16.99 16.72
C GLU A 90 -4.68 -16.19 17.70
N VAL A 91 -4.59 -14.86 17.68
CA VAL A 91 -5.33 -13.98 18.60
C VAL A 91 -6.84 -14.04 18.38
N ILE A 92 -7.30 -14.30 17.15
CA ILE A 92 -8.74 -14.29 16.80
C ILE A 92 -9.38 -15.67 16.71
N ALA A 93 -8.66 -16.75 16.95
CA ALA A 93 -9.12 -18.12 16.70
C ALA A 93 -10.49 -18.43 17.34
N ASP A 94 -10.76 -17.86 18.52
CA ASP A 94 -11.98 -18.13 19.30
C ASP A 94 -13.03 -17.01 19.20
N ASP A 95 -12.80 -15.92 18.44
CA ASP A 95 -13.73 -14.78 18.37
C ASP A 95 -14.69 -14.86 17.18
N THR A 96 -15.88 -14.28 17.32
CA THR A 96 -16.84 -14.17 16.23
C THR A 96 -16.52 -12.98 15.33
N ALA A 97 -16.85 -13.04 14.04
CA ALA A 97 -16.65 -11.94 13.09
C ALA A 97 -17.28 -10.62 13.57
N SER A 98 -18.49 -10.67 14.15
CA SER A 98 -19.20 -9.49 14.67
C SER A 98 -18.45 -8.85 15.85
N ARG A 99 -17.88 -9.66 16.75
CA ARG A 99 -17.10 -9.17 17.88
C ARG A 99 -15.78 -8.55 17.44
N LEU A 100 -15.10 -9.20 16.50
CA LEU A 100 -13.89 -8.67 15.86
C LEU A 100 -14.15 -7.36 15.14
N ALA A 101 -15.23 -7.25 14.36
CA ALA A 101 -15.62 -6.02 13.69
C ALA A 101 -15.83 -4.86 14.68
N SER A 102 -16.51 -5.15 15.80
CA SER A 102 -16.72 -4.15 16.86
C SER A 102 -15.41 -3.72 17.54
N GLN A 103 -14.45 -4.64 17.70
CA GLN A 103 -13.13 -4.34 18.23
C GLN A 103 -12.30 -3.52 17.24
N ALA A 104 -12.31 -3.91 15.96
CA ALA A 104 -11.61 -3.18 14.89
C ALA A 104 -12.14 -1.75 14.74
N GLN A 105 -13.45 -1.55 14.84
CA GLN A 105 -14.05 -0.21 14.80
C GLN A 105 -13.53 0.68 15.96
N ARG A 106 -13.55 0.18 17.19
CA ARG A 106 -13.01 0.92 18.35
C ARG A 106 -11.52 1.24 18.20
N LEU A 107 -10.75 0.30 17.66
CA LEU A 107 -9.32 0.50 17.40
C LEU A 107 -9.09 1.57 16.33
N LEU A 108 -9.89 1.54 15.25
CA LEU A 108 -9.87 2.58 14.21
C LEU A 108 -10.20 3.97 14.77
N ASP A 109 -11.21 4.07 15.63
CA ASP A 109 -11.60 5.34 16.27
C ASP A 109 -10.45 5.90 17.13
N ASN A 110 -9.71 5.03 17.82
CA ASN A 110 -8.50 5.43 18.56
C ASN A 110 -7.38 5.92 17.61
N VAL A 111 -7.12 5.18 16.52
CA VAL A 111 -6.13 5.60 15.51
C VAL A 111 -6.50 6.95 14.92
N GLU A 112 -7.76 7.13 14.52
CA GLU A 112 -8.26 8.39 13.96
C GLU A 112 -8.06 9.55 14.94
N SER A 113 -8.40 9.36 16.22
CA SER A 113 -8.27 10.40 17.25
C SER A 113 -6.83 10.89 17.40
N VAL A 114 -5.84 10.00 17.29
CA VAL A 114 -4.41 10.33 17.36
C VAL A 114 -3.93 10.98 16.06
N LEU A 115 -4.30 10.41 14.91
CA LEU A 115 -3.84 10.91 13.60
C LEU A 115 -4.37 12.30 13.27
N LEU A 116 -5.60 12.62 13.69
CA LEU A 116 -6.26 13.90 13.42
C LEU A 116 -6.17 14.91 14.57
N ALA A 117 -5.48 14.56 15.66
CA ALA A 117 -5.23 15.45 16.80
C ALA A 117 -4.50 16.74 16.40
N THR A 118 -4.56 17.72 17.25
CA THR A 118 -3.77 18.94 17.15
C THR A 118 -3.07 19.21 18.50
N PRO A 119 -1.73 19.14 18.56
CA PRO A 119 -0.79 18.84 17.48
C PRO A 119 -0.96 17.42 16.95
N GLY A 120 -0.62 17.19 15.68
CA GLY A 120 -0.62 15.86 15.05
C GLY A 120 0.53 14.97 15.54
N PRO A 121 0.63 13.74 15.00
CA PRO A 121 1.67 12.79 15.41
C PRO A 121 3.08 13.32 15.12
N PRO A 122 4.12 12.82 15.84
CA PRO A 122 5.51 13.20 15.64
C PRO A 122 5.97 12.94 14.20
N ALA A 123 6.90 13.76 13.68
CA ALA A 123 7.39 13.62 12.31
C ALA A 123 8.19 12.32 12.08
N THR A 124 8.92 11.86 13.10
CA THR A 124 9.69 10.62 13.10
C THR A 124 9.28 9.77 14.29
N VAL A 125 9.02 8.51 14.02
CA VAL A 125 8.45 7.54 14.96
C VAL A 125 9.21 6.22 14.88
N ASP A 126 9.17 5.45 15.95
CA ASP A 126 9.74 4.11 15.97
C ASP A 126 8.65 3.09 15.68
N SER A 127 8.84 2.30 14.64
CA SER A 127 7.90 1.28 14.18
C SER A 127 8.44 -0.12 14.45
N LEU A 128 7.63 -1.15 14.23
CA LEU A 128 8.06 -2.54 14.33
C LEU A 128 9.26 -2.89 13.43
N VAL A 129 9.48 -2.11 12.36
CA VAL A 129 10.62 -2.30 11.45
C VAL A 129 11.76 -1.30 11.72
N GLY A 130 11.64 -0.47 12.76
CA GLY A 130 12.60 0.55 13.16
C GLY A 130 12.14 1.98 12.87
N PRO A 131 13.06 2.98 12.92
CA PRO A 131 12.71 4.39 12.80
C PRO A 131 12.24 4.76 11.39
N VAL A 132 11.06 5.40 11.30
CA VAL A 132 10.42 5.81 10.05
C VAL A 132 9.88 7.23 10.15
N ARG A 133 9.64 7.88 9.01
CA ARG A 133 8.78 9.08 8.99
C ARG A 133 7.34 8.64 9.18
N VAL A 134 6.56 9.41 9.92
CA VAL A 134 5.13 9.12 10.09
C VAL A 134 4.39 9.06 8.74
N THR A 135 4.80 9.87 7.76
CA THR A 135 4.25 9.82 6.39
C THR A 135 4.55 8.50 5.68
N ASP A 136 5.73 7.91 5.91
CA ASP A 136 6.14 6.67 5.27
C ASP A 136 5.46 5.47 5.92
N GLN A 137 5.24 5.52 7.25
CA GLN A 137 4.38 4.58 7.97
C GLN A 137 2.95 4.58 7.42
N LEU A 138 2.33 5.75 7.31
CA LEU A 138 0.97 5.87 6.80
C LEU A 138 0.85 5.43 5.32
N ARG A 139 1.86 5.74 4.50
CA ARG A 139 1.90 5.27 3.10
C ARG A 139 2.01 3.76 2.99
N ALA A 140 2.87 3.15 3.80
CA ALA A 140 3.07 1.71 3.77
C ALA A 140 1.83 0.94 4.22
N THR A 141 1.18 1.38 5.30
CA THR A 141 -0.05 0.77 5.79
C THR A 141 -1.26 1.07 4.91
N LEU A 142 -1.33 2.26 4.29
CA LEU A 142 -2.34 2.58 3.27
C LEU A 142 -2.19 1.69 2.03
N LEU A 143 -0.95 1.46 1.57
CA LEU A 143 -0.67 0.55 0.45
C LEU A 143 -1.11 -0.88 0.78
N ALA A 144 -0.85 -1.37 1.99
CA ALA A 144 -1.31 -2.70 2.42
C ALA A 144 -2.84 -2.80 2.40
N MET A 145 -3.55 -1.80 2.92
CA MET A 145 -5.02 -1.74 2.86
C MET A 145 -5.55 -1.65 1.42
N ALA A 146 -4.91 -0.86 0.55
CA ALA A 146 -5.31 -0.75 -0.85
C ALA A 146 -5.09 -2.07 -1.60
N ALA A 147 -3.99 -2.78 -1.35
CA ALA A 147 -3.73 -4.10 -1.90
C ALA A 147 -4.76 -5.13 -1.43
N MET A 148 -5.13 -5.08 -0.16
CA MET A 148 -6.17 -5.93 0.43
C MET A 148 -7.53 -5.68 -0.24
N GLY A 149 -7.93 -4.42 -0.41
CA GLY A 149 -9.17 -4.09 -1.12
C GLY A 149 -9.17 -4.59 -2.57
N LEU A 150 -8.04 -4.51 -3.28
CA LEU A 150 -7.91 -5.09 -4.62
C LEU A 150 -8.02 -6.61 -4.63
N HIS A 151 -7.38 -7.28 -3.68
CA HIS A 151 -7.45 -8.74 -3.53
C HIS A 151 -8.90 -9.21 -3.29
N ASP A 152 -9.59 -8.52 -2.41
CA ASP A 152 -10.93 -8.89 -1.96
C ASP A 152 -12.05 -8.35 -2.87
N GLY A 153 -11.70 -7.62 -3.93
CA GLY A 153 -12.68 -7.02 -4.85
C GLY A 153 -13.51 -5.90 -4.21
N ILE A 154 -13.02 -5.30 -3.11
CA ILE A 154 -13.67 -4.18 -2.44
C ILE A 154 -13.34 -2.88 -3.18
N ASP A 155 -14.36 -2.06 -3.45
CA ASP A 155 -14.17 -0.74 -4.07
C ASP A 155 -13.57 0.22 -3.04
N ILE A 156 -12.30 0.56 -3.22
CA ILE A 156 -11.56 1.44 -2.32
C ILE A 156 -11.59 2.91 -2.80
N PRO A 157 -11.50 3.89 -1.89
CA PRO A 157 -11.51 5.30 -2.25
C PRO A 157 -10.41 5.65 -3.28
N SER A 158 -10.75 6.43 -4.31
CA SER A 158 -9.82 6.86 -5.34
C SER A 158 -8.57 7.57 -4.79
N GLY A 159 -8.72 8.28 -3.66
CA GLY A 159 -7.60 8.87 -2.94
C GLY A 159 -6.58 7.85 -2.45
N ALA A 160 -7.03 6.67 -2.01
CA ALA A 160 -6.15 5.58 -1.59
C ALA A 160 -5.37 5.00 -2.78
N ILE A 161 -6.04 4.78 -3.91
CA ILE A 161 -5.40 4.32 -5.15
C ILE A 161 -4.32 5.31 -5.58
N ILE A 162 -4.65 6.61 -5.62
CA ILE A 162 -3.72 7.67 -6.04
C ILE A 162 -2.49 7.75 -5.10
N GLU A 163 -2.70 7.74 -3.78
CA GLU A 163 -1.58 7.81 -2.83
C GLU A 163 -0.74 6.51 -2.84
N SER A 164 -1.34 5.35 -3.07
CA SER A 164 -0.61 4.08 -3.26
C SER A 164 0.23 4.11 -4.55
N CYS A 165 -0.31 4.62 -5.66
CA CYS A 165 0.47 4.83 -6.89
C CYS A 165 1.65 5.78 -6.66
N ARG A 166 1.46 6.89 -5.94
CA ARG A 166 2.54 7.82 -5.58
C ARG A 166 3.60 7.18 -4.70
N THR A 167 3.18 6.34 -3.77
CA THR A 167 4.08 5.58 -2.89
C THR A 167 4.97 4.64 -3.71
N LEU A 168 4.37 3.82 -4.56
CA LEU A 168 5.08 2.86 -5.42
C LEU A 168 5.96 3.56 -6.46
N SER A 169 5.49 4.67 -7.02
CA SER A 169 6.30 5.52 -7.93
C SER A 169 7.53 6.10 -7.23
N ALA A 170 7.40 6.53 -5.97
CA ALA A 170 8.54 7.02 -5.18
C ALA A 170 9.54 5.90 -4.83
N VAL A 171 9.05 4.67 -4.60
CA VAL A 171 9.92 3.49 -4.45
C VAL A 171 10.66 3.18 -5.74
N LEU A 172 9.97 3.23 -6.89
CA LEU A 172 10.60 3.04 -8.21
C LEU A 172 11.66 4.10 -8.51
N ASP A 173 11.40 5.37 -8.20
CA ASP A 173 12.38 6.46 -8.37
C ASP A 173 13.63 6.23 -7.50
N GLU A 174 13.44 5.78 -6.26
CA GLU A 174 14.53 5.48 -5.33
C GLU A 174 15.38 4.28 -5.78
N THR A 175 14.77 3.26 -6.37
CA THR A 175 15.43 1.98 -6.68
C THR A 175 15.86 1.84 -8.14
N HIS A 176 15.14 2.46 -9.07
CA HIS A 176 15.32 2.32 -10.53
C HIS A 176 15.31 3.67 -11.25
N GLY A 177 15.47 4.79 -10.54
CA GLY A 177 15.43 6.13 -11.12
C GLY A 177 16.44 6.32 -12.26
N GLY A 178 16.02 6.98 -13.34
CA GLY A 178 16.83 7.20 -14.54
C GLY A 178 16.17 8.14 -15.54
N ARG A 179 16.53 8.02 -16.84
CA ARG A 179 16.01 8.91 -17.89
C ARG A 179 15.70 8.17 -19.21
N THR A 180 15.56 6.87 -19.17
CA THR A 180 15.37 6.06 -20.39
C THR A 180 13.92 5.77 -20.68
N ILE A 181 13.12 5.50 -19.64
CA ILE A 181 11.70 5.18 -19.75
C ILE A 181 10.91 6.12 -18.85
N GLU A 182 9.86 6.71 -19.36
CA GLU A 182 8.87 7.45 -18.57
C GLU A 182 7.64 6.58 -18.37
N LEU A 183 7.36 6.24 -17.11
CA LEU A 183 6.13 5.55 -16.73
C LEU A 183 5.14 6.58 -16.18
N ARG A 184 4.00 6.72 -16.85
CA ARG A 184 2.91 7.67 -16.55
C ARG A 184 1.72 6.95 -15.99
N VAL A 185 1.17 7.49 -14.92
CA VAL A 185 -0.03 6.98 -14.23
C VAL A 185 -0.97 8.16 -13.94
N PRO A 186 -1.58 8.77 -14.96
CA PRO A 186 -2.44 9.93 -14.74
C PRO A 186 -3.73 9.57 -14.01
N PRO A 187 -4.26 10.39 -13.08
CA PRO A 187 -3.71 11.67 -12.62
C PRO A 187 -2.76 11.52 -11.41
N ALA A 188 -2.31 10.31 -11.06
CA ALA A 188 -1.62 10.01 -9.82
C ALA A 188 -0.16 10.49 -9.81
N CYS A 189 0.65 10.04 -10.77
CA CYS A 189 2.09 10.25 -10.81
C CYS A 189 2.69 10.02 -12.20
N ALA A 190 3.98 10.37 -12.33
CA ALA A 190 4.88 9.91 -13.38
C ALA A 190 6.27 9.70 -12.77
N VAL A 191 7.02 8.72 -13.27
CA VAL A 191 8.38 8.41 -12.83
C VAL A 191 9.27 8.13 -14.03
N GLN A 192 10.51 8.57 -13.96
CA GLN A 192 11.52 8.29 -14.97
C GLN A 192 12.46 7.19 -14.49
N LEU A 193 12.58 6.13 -15.25
CA LEU A 193 13.33 4.93 -14.93
C LEU A 193 14.57 4.80 -15.79
N ALA A 194 15.60 4.16 -15.25
CA ALA A 194 16.78 3.74 -16.00
C ALA A 194 16.43 2.60 -16.96
N ALA A 195 17.28 2.39 -17.98
CA ALA A 195 17.20 1.17 -18.76
C ALA A 195 17.50 -0.05 -17.87
N ILE A 196 16.68 -1.09 -18.01
CA ILE A 196 16.90 -2.37 -17.33
C ILE A 196 17.70 -3.24 -18.30
N GLY A 197 19.02 -3.36 -18.08
CA GLY A 197 19.94 -4.05 -18.96
C GLY A 197 21.05 -3.17 -19.52
N SER A 198 21.63 -3.52 -20.67
CA SER A 198 22.82 -2.88 -21.26
C SER A 198 22.54 -1.62 -22.09
N GLY A 199 21.37 -1.00 -21.96
CA GLY A 199 20.98 0.20 -22.69
C GLY A 199 21.65 1.48 -22.17
N PRO A 200 21.75 2.55 -22.99
CA PRO A 200 22.34 3.81 -22.57
C PRO A 200 21.44 4.52 -21.56
N ASN A 201 22.03 4.89 -20.41
CA ASN A 201 21.31 5.55 -19.29
C ASN A 201 21.17 7.08 -19.44
N HIS A 202 21.56 7.67 -20.56
CA HIS A 202 21.60 9.12 -20.73
C HIS A 202 20.99 9.54 -22.06
N HIS A 203 19.77 10.10 -22.01
CA HIS A 203 19.18 10.85 -23.10
C HIS A 203 18.96 12.32 -22.68
N ARG A 204 19.33 13.26 -23.55
CA ARG A 204 18.93 14.66 -23.41
C ARG A 204 17.55 14.83 -24.00
N GLY A 205 16.60 15.35 -23.22
CA GLY A 205 15.25 15.61 -23.69
C GLY A 205 14.19 14.66 -23.09
N THR A 206 13.04 14.57 -23.77
CA THR A 206 11.95 13.67 -23.39
C THR A 206 12.41 12.21 -23.52
N PRO A 207 12.12 11.33 -22.56
CA PRO A 207 12.47 9.92 -22.67
C PRO A 207 11.92 9.31 -23.98
N PRO A 208 12.74 8.52 -24.71
CA PRO A 208 12.34 7.93 -25.98
C PRO A 208 11.32 6.80 -25.83
N ASN A 209 11.15 6.30 -24.59
CA ASN A 209 10.25 5.21 -24.26
C ASN A 209 9.23 5.72 -23.22
N VAL A 210 7.96 5.55 -23.53
CA VAL A 210 6.86 5.99 -22.67
C VAL A 210 5.88 4.84 -22.48
N ALA A 211 5.59 4.54 -21.23
CA ALA A 211 4.50 3.65 -20.83
C ALA A 211 3.45 4.47 -20.08
N GLU A 212 2.17 4.30 -20.42
CA GLU A 212 1.06 4.96 -19.73
C GLU A 212 -0.02 3.95 -19.37
N THR A 213 -0.53 4.05 -18.15
CA THR A 213 -1.57 3.16 -17.64
C THR A 213 -2.45 3.84 -16.60
N ALA A 214 -3.66 3.31 -16.40
CA ALA A 214 -4.57 3.79 -15.36
C ALA A 214 -4.05 3.44 -13.94
N PRO A 215 -4.41 4.21 -12.90
CA PRO A 215 -3.96 3.98 -11.53
C PRO A 215 -4.23 2.59 -11.00
N VAL A 216 -5.41 2.03 -11.23
CA VAL A 216 -5.76 0.66 -10.77
C VAL A 216 -4.86 -0.39 -11.44
N THR A 217 -4.65 -0.29 -12.76
CA THR A 217 -3.77 -1.21 -13.52
C THR A 217 -2.33 -1.11 -13.03
N PHE A 218 -1.82 0.11 -12.80
CA PHE A 218 -0.49 0.29 -12.22
C PHE A 218 -0.39 -0.33 -10.84
N LEU A 219 -1.38 -0.12 -9.97
CA LEU A 219 -1.39 -0.70 -8.63
C LEU A 219 -1.40 -2.23 -8.70
N GLN A 220 -2.20 -2.84 -9.58
CA GLN A 220 -2.22 -4.29 -9.80
C GLN A 220 -0.85 -4.84 -10.26
N LEU A 221 -0.22 -4.18 -11.23
CA LEU A 221 1.13 -4.55 -11.71
C LEU A 221 2.17 -4.43 -10.60
N ALA A 222 2.15 -3.29 -9.89
CA ALA A 222 3.15 -2.96 -8.89
C ALA A 222 3.03 -3.79 -7.61
N THR A 223 1.86 -4.39 -7.34
CA THR A 223 1.61 -5.28 -6.20
C THR A 223 1.56 -6.76 -6.56
N GLY A 224 1.77 -7.12 -7.83
CA GLY A 224 1.86 -8.51 -8.29
C GLY A 224 0.53 -9.19 -8.58
N PHE A 225 -0.61 -8.47 -8.52
CA PHE A 225 -1.93 -9.04 -8.87
C PHE A 225 -2.16 -9.18 -10.37
N SER A 226 -1.29 -8.59 -11.20
CA SER A 226 -1.34 -8.70 -12.65
C SER A 226 0.08 -8.68 -13.23
N HIS A 227 0.22 -9.22 -14.45
CA HIS A 227 1.50 -9.27 -15.14
C HIS A 227 1.54 -8.32 -16.34
N TRP A 228 2.72 -7.74 -16.59
CA TRP A 228 2.92 -6.78 -17.67
C TRP A 228 2.46 -7.29 -19.05
N PRO A 229 2.86 -8.50 -19.53
CA PRO A 229 2.44 -8.99 -20.84
C PRO A 229 0.91 -9.09 -21.00
N GLU A 230 0.22 -9.49 -19.94
CA GLU A 230 -1.23 -9.62 -19.92
C GLU A 230 -1.91 -8.25 -20.05
N MET A 231 -1.48 -7.27 -19.23
CA MET A 231 -2.03 -5.93 -19.25
C MET A 231 -1.73 -5.21 -20.58
N ARG A 232 -0.57 -5.50 -21.17
CA ARG A 232 -0.18 -5.01 -22.49
C ARG A 232 -1.10 -5.57 -23.58
N SER A 233 -1.30 -6.89 -23.62
CA SER A 233 -2.15 -7.56 -24.59
C SER A 233 -3.63 -7.17 -24.48
N ALA A 234 -4.08 -6.91 -23.25
CA ALA A 234 -5.43 -6.43 -22.96
C ALA A 234 -5.64 -4.92 -23.28
N GLY A 235 -4.62 -4.21 -23.77
CA GLY A 235 -4.69 -2.78 -24.08
C GLY A 235 -4.81 -1.87 -22.85
N ARG A 236 -4.51 -2.40 -21.66
CA ARG A 236 -4.54 -1.66 -20.40
C ARG A 236 -3.29 -0.82 -20.17
N VAL A 237 -2.23 -1.07 -20.93
CA VAL A 237 -0.99 -0.32 -20.94
C VAL A 237 -0.76 0.17 -22.35
N GLN A 238 -0.65 1.48 -22.52
CA GLN A 238 -0.18 2.12 -23.74
C GLN A 238 1.33 2.27 -23.65
N ALA A 239 2.04 1.85 -24.69
CA ALA A 239 3.50 1.84 -24.66
C ALA A 239 4.08 2.17 -26.04
N SER A 240 5.09 3.04 -26.07
CA SER A 240 5.82 3.47 -27.25
C SER A 240 7.32 3.53 -26.99
N GLY A 241 8.11 3.19 -28.00
CA GLY A 241 9.56 3.14 -27.94
C GLY A 241 10.09 1.70 -27.91
N SER A 242 11.36 1.52 -28.33
CA SER A 242 11.98 0.22 -28.52
C SER A 242 12.33 -0.52 -27.24
N HIS A 243 12.45 0.20 -26.09
CA HIS A 243 12.84 -0.33 -24.79
C HIS A 243 11.74 -0.17 -23.74
N VAL A 244 10.50 0.12 -24.15
CA VAL A 244 9.41 0.35 -23.20
C VAL A 244 9.04 -0.91 -22.42
N ASP A 245 9.14 -2.09 -23.04
CA ASP A 245 8.81 -3.35 -22.39
C ASP A 245 9.88 -3.80 -21.37
N ASP A 246 11.07 -3.17 -21.35
CA ASP A 246 12.06 -3.37 -20.29
C ASP A 246 11.50 -2.97 -18.90
N VAL A 247 10.49 -2.10 -18.85
CA VAL A 247 9.79 -1.74 -17.61
C VAL A 247 9.11 -2.94 -16.93
N ALA A 248 8.84 -4.01 -17.65
CA ALA A 248 8.32 -5.25 -17.05
C ALA A 248 9.22 -5.80 -15.94
N GLY A 249 10.55 -5.57 -16.05
CA GLY A 249 11.53 -6.05 -15.08
C GLY A 249 11.51 -5.33 -13.72
N VAL A 250 10.77 -4.21 -13.57
CA VAL A 250 10.59 -3.54 -12.26
C VAL A 250 9.33 -3.99 -11.52
N PHE A 251 8.49 -4.81 -12.15
CA PHE A 251 7.27 -5.33 -11.54
C PHE A 251 7.41 -6.78 -11.08
N PRO A 252 6.84 -7.15 -9.94
CA PRO A 252 6.16 -6.24 -9.00
C PRO A 252 7.16 -5.37 -8.22
N VAL A 253 6.76 -4.14 -7.87
CA VAL A 253 7.54 -3.25 -6.99
C VAL A 253 7.55 -3.79 -5.56
N VAL A 254 6.42 -4.35 -5.15
CA VAL A 254 6.23 -5.09 -3.90
C VAL A 254 5.28 -6.28 -4.15
N ASP A 255 5.72 -7.50 -3.89
CA ASP A 255 4.89 -8.70 -4.11
C ASP A 255 3.88 -8.88 -2.95
N MET A 256 2.76 -8.17 -3.03
CA MET A 256 1.64 -8.31 -2.10
C MET A 256 0.76 -9.50 -2.47
N ALA A 257 0.67 -9.85 -3.76
CA ALA A 257 -0.09 -11.03 -4.20
C ALA A 257 0.52 -12.32 -3.66
N GLY A 258 1.86 -12.41 -3.61
CA GLY A 258 2.57 -13.51 -2.96
C GLY A 258 2.28 -13.57 -1.47
N VAL A 259 2.37 -12.44 -0.79
CA VAL A 259 2.06 -12.32 0.66
C VAL A 259 0.63 -12.80 0.96
N PHE A 260 -0.37 -12.36 0.21
CA PHE A 260 -1.76 -12.77 0.47
C PHE A 260 -1.99 -14.25 0.16
N ARG A 261 -1.35 -14.80 -0.87
CA ARG A 261 -1.36 -16.24 -1.14
C ARG A 261 -0.86 -17.04 0.06
N ASP A 262 0.27 -16.62 0.65
CA ASP A 262 0.87 -17.31 1.79
C ASP A 262 -0.02 -17.21 3.05
N ILE A 263 -0.68 -16.06 3.26
CA ILE A 263 -1.56 -15.83 4.41
C ILE A 263 -2.85 -16.65 4.33
N PHE A 264 -3.38 -16.85 3.13
CA PHE A 264 -4.68 -17.52 2.89
C PHE A 264 -4.53 -18.93 2.27
N ALA A 265 -3.32 -19.49 2.22
CA ALA A 265 -3.06 -20.81 1.64
C ALA A 265 -3.58 -21.99 2.49
N ASP A 266 -3.83 -21.75 3.78
CA ASP A 266 -4.28 -22.78 4.74
C ASP A 266 -5.81 -22.75 4.95
N ASP A 267 -6.54 -21.97 4.17
CA ASP A 267 -8.00 -21.91 4.15
C ASP A 267 -8.57 -22.69 2.94
#